data_664fe92d4b25d36b64a409f3aa2afad8
#
_entry.id   664fe92d4b25d36b64a409f3aa2afad8
#
_cell.length_a   1.000
_cell.length_b   1.000
_cell.length_c   1.000
_cell.angle_alpha   90.00
_cell.angle_beta   90.00
_cell.angle_gamma   90.00
#
_symmetry.space_group_name_H-M   'P 1'
#
loop_
_entity.id
_entity.type
_entity.pdbx_description
1 polymer ?
#
loop_
_entity_poly.entity_id
_entity_poly.type
_entity_poly.pdbx_seq_one_letter_code
_entity_poly.pdbx_strand_id
1 'polypeptide(L)'
;MRGFTLVEIAIAIFIIALLLGSILVPLTTQVEQRQVAESQKTVEDIKEALIGHAVAKGYLPCPDRTSGGAGTANDTANDGVEDYNTGTGVCFSTTATGNVPWVTLGLGISDPWGNRFRYRVHSSYAQRSPAAVFNLTTATNLTVTATSGGALLTAASPDGAVAVIISHGKNGFGAINSQTNTARPAPTSVDELDNSAGGTSYTSRTHTVFANPCGGAGQPLCEFDDIVTWLGKYTLYNRMVAAGKLP
;
A
#
# COMPACT_ATOMS: atom_id res chain seq x y z
N MET A 1 27.98 59.65 2.67
CA MET A 1 27.25 58.36 2.74
C MET A 1 26.38 58.42 3.99
N ARG A 2 25.06 58.26 3.86
CA ARG A 2 24.15 58.18 5.02
C ARG A 2 24.18 56.75 5.53
N GLY A 3 24.59 56.53 6.78
CA GLY A 3 24.53 55.24 7.43
C GLY A 3 23.08 54.88 7.79
N PHE A 4 22.75 53.61 7.74
CA PHE A 4 21.45 53.09 8.20
C PHE A 4 21.31 53.27 9.71
N THR A 5 20.14 53.67 10.16
CA THR A 5 19.83 53.75 11.57
C THR A 5 19.52 52.36 12.13
N LEU A 6 19.77 52.14 13.43
CA LEU A 6 19.50 50.86 14.08
C LEU A 6 18.01 50.46 13.98
N VAL A 7 17.11 51.45 13.98
CA VAL A 7 15.67 51.27 13.85
C VAL A 7 15.29 50.80 12.43
N GLU A 8 15.91 51.34 11.37
CA GLU A 8 15.65 50.91 9.99
C GLU A 8 16.05 49.44 9.77
N ILE A 9 17.20 49.04 10.33
CA ILE A 9 17.62 47.60 10.26
C ILE A 9 16.68 46.71 11.06
N ALA A 10 16.24 47.10 12.25
CA ALA A 10 15.32 46.34 13.07
C ALA A 10 13.96 46.12 12.37
N ILE A 11 13.41 47.16 11.74
CA ILE A 11 12.16 47.11 10.98
C ILE A 11 12.34 46.21 9.74
N ALA A 12 13.45 46.34 9.02
CA ALA A 12 13.73 45.51 7.85
C ALA A 12 13.81 44.01 8.20
N ILE A 13 14.52 43.66 9.27
CA ILE A 13 14.62 42.25 9.75
C ILE A 13 13.25 41.73 10.21
N PHE A 14 12.45 42.53 10.89
CA PHE A 14 11.11 42.18 11.33
C PHE A 14 10.19 41.87 10.15
N ILE A 15 10.19 42.71 9.09
CA ILE A 15 9.39 42.52 7.89
C ILE A 15 9.86 41.25 7.15
N ILE A 16 11.18 41.03 7.02
CA ILE A 16 11.72 39.81 6.38
C ILE A 16 11.32 38.54 7.15
N ALA A 17 11.41 38.56 8.48
CA ALA A 17 11.02 37.44 9.30
C ALA A 17 9.52 37.10 9.19
N LEU A 18 8.67 38.13 9.11
CA LEU A 18 7.23 37.96 8.93
C LEU A 18 6.87 37.43 7.52
N LEU A 19 7.56 37.88 6.47
CA LEU A 19 7.37 37.37 5.11
C LEU A 19 7.84 35.92 4.98
N LEU A 20 9.02 35.57 5.52
CA LEU A 20 9.52 34.21 5.51
C LEU A 20 8.60 33.25 6.26
N GLY A 21 8.10 33.67 7.44
CA GLY A 21 7.17 32.87 8.22
C GLY A 21 5.85 32.58 7.49
N SER A 22 5.35 33.51 6.70
CA SER A 22 4.09 33.34 5.95
C SER A 22 4.21 32.37 4.76
N ILE A 23 5.40 32.18 4.19
CA ILE A 23 5.63 31.34 3.00
C ILE A 23 5.92 29.88 3.36
N LEU A 24 6.52 29.62 4.54
CA LEU A 24 6.94 28.27 4.94
C LEU A 24 5.78 27.30 5.13
N VAL A 25 4.68 27.76 5.73
CA VAL A 25 3.51 26.88 6.04
C VAL A 25 2.83 26.36 4.76
N PRO A 26 2.48 27.17 3.74
CA PRO A 26 1.85 26.66 2.53
C PRO A 26 2.77 25.74 1.72
N LEU A 27 4.09 25.88 1.82
CA LEU A 27 5.03 25.03 1.09
C LEU A 27 5.04 23.59 1.61
N THR A 28 5.03 23.40 2.91
CA THR A 28 5.00 22.03 3.52
C THR A 28 3.72 21.29 3.16
N THR A 29 2.57 21.97 3.19
CA THR A 29 1.28 21.39 2.81
C THR A 29 1.25 20.97 1.32
N GLN A 30 1.84 21.78 0.44
CA GLN A 30 1.93 21.43 -0.99
C GLN A 30 2.82 20.21 -1.23
N VAL A 31 3.93 20.07 -0.51
CA VAL A 31 4.79 18.89 -0.60
C VAL A 31 4.05 17.63 -0.14
N GLU A 32 3.34 17.69 0.99
CA GLU A 32 2.56 16.56 1.50
C GLU A 32 1.45 16.15 0.53
N GLN A 33 0.69 17.11 0.00
CA GLN A 33 -0.35 16.82 -1.01
C GLN A 33 0.22 16.16 -2.27
N ARG A 34 1.40 16.61 -2.71
CA ARG A 34 2.09 16.01 -3.85
C ARG A 34 2.50 14.58 -3.56
N GLN A 35 3.07 14.29 -2.37
CA GLN A 35 3.46 12.94 -1.98
C GLN A 35 2.26 12.00 -1.89
N VAL A 36 1.13 12.46 -1.34
CA VAL A 36 -0.12 11.69 -1.31
C VAL A 36 -0.61 11.38 -2.72
N ALA A 37 -0.67 12.39 -3.60
CA ALA A 37 -1.12 12.20 -4.98
C ALA A 37 -0.19 11.26 -5.78
N GLU A 38 1.13 11.36 -5.57
CA GLU A 38 2.11 10.46 -6.16
C GLU A 38 1.92 9.02 -5.68
N SER A 39 1.71 8.82 -4.37
CA SER A 39 1.45 7.50 -3.80
C SER A 39 0.14 6.90 -4.32
N GLN A 40 -0.95 7.71 -4.40
CA GLN A 40 -2.22 7.28 -4.98
C GLN A 40 -2.06 6.82 -6.43
N LYS A 41 -1.32 7.58 -7.23
CA LYS A 41 -1.01 7.18 -8.61
C LYS A 41 -0.22 5.89 -8.64
N THR A 42 0.81 5.75 -7.81
CA THR A 42 1.67 4.57 -7.81
C THR A 42 0.91 3.30 -7.41
N VAL A 43 0.00 3.34 -6.43
CA VAL A 43 -0.81 2.14 -6.09
C VAL A 43 -1.76 1.75 -7.22
N GLU A 44 -2.25 2.71 -8.01
CA GLU A 44 -3.04 2.41 -9.22
C GLU A 44 -2.14 1.82 -10.33
N ASP A 45 -0.93 2.35 -10.54
CA ASP A 45 0.04 1.81 -11.49
C ASP A 45 0.42 0.36 -11.11
N ILE A 46 0.60 0.06 -9.82
CA ILE A 46 0.83 -1.29 -9.31
C ILE A 46 -0.37 -2.20 -9.65
N LYS A 47 -1.59 -1.73 -9.44
CA LYS A 47 -2.81 -2.49 -9.77
C LYS A 47 -2.87 -2.85 -11.26
N GLU A 48 -2.58 -1.91 -12.16
CA GLU A 48 -2.54 -2.18 -13.60
C GLU A 48 -1.40 -3.13 -13.97
N ALA A 49 -0.23 -3.04 -13.32
CA ALA A 49 0.87 -3.99 -13.53
C ALA A 49 0.50 -5.42 -13.08
N LEU A 50 -0.22 -5.56 -11.97
CA LEU A 50 -0.76 -6.85 -11.51
C LEU A 50 -1.73 -7.45 -12.52
N ILE A 51 -2.62 -6.65 -13.09
CA ILE A 51 -3.54 -7.09 -14.16
C ILE A 51 -2.74 -7.51 -15.40
N GLY A 52 -1.75 -6.71 -15.81
CA GLY A 52 -0.86 -7.03 -16.92
C GLY A 52 -0.12 -8.35 -16.73
N HIS A 53 0.39 -8.58 -15.51
CA HIS A 53 1.04 -9.84 -15.15
C HIS A 53 0.06 -11.01 -15.25
N ALA A 54 -1.15 -10.88 -14.70
CA ALA A 54 -2.17 -11.92 -14.76
C ALA A 54 -2.59 -12.23 -16.21
N VAL A 55 -2.77 -11.22 -17.04
CA VAL A 55 -3.05 -11.39 -18.48
C VAL A 55 -1.91 -12.10 -19.20
N ALA A 56 -0.66 -11.79 -18.88
CA ALA A 56 0.50 -12.43 -19.51
C ALA A 56 0.70 -13.88 -19.06
N LYS A 57 0.62 -14.12 -17.75
CA LYS A 57 1.00 -15.39 -17.11
C LYS A 57 -0.16 -16.32 -16.76
N GLY A 58 -1.39 -15.80 -16.61
CA GLY A 58 -2.57 -16.55 -16.18
C GLY A 58 -2.82 -16.56 -14.68
N TYR A 59 -1.97 -15.91 -13.87
CA TYR A 59 -2.07 -15.81 -12.42
C TYR A 59 -1.47 -14.48 -11.92
N LEU A 60 -1.83 -14.07 -10.71
CA LEU A 60 -1.22 -12.93 -10.02
C LEU A 60 0.13 -13.35 -9.40
N PRO A 61 1.12 -12.46 -9.30
CA PRO A 61 2.40 -12.80 -8.68
C PRO A 61 2.23 -13.06 -7.18
N CYS A 62 3.07 -13.90 -6.61
CA CYS A 62 3.21 -14.02 -5.16
C CYS A 62 3.84 -12.76 -4.57
N PRO A 63 3.51 -12.38 -3.33
CA PRO A 63 4.22 -11.31 -2.63
C PRO A 63 5.70 -11.64 -2.44
N ASP A 64 6.55 -10.62 -2.46
CA ASP A 64 7.91 -10.67 -1.94
C ASP A 64 7.84 -10.72 -0.40
N ARG A 65 8.45 -11.72 0.20
CA ARG A 65 8.44 -11.91 1.67
C ARG A 65 9.16 -10.78 2.39
N THR A 66 8.71 -10.49 3.59
CA THR A 66 9.35 -9.47 4.44
C THR A 66 10.44 -10.03 5.35
N SER A 67 10.49 -11.35 5.52
CA SER A 67 11.46 -12.03 6.39
C SER A 67 11.57 -13.51 6.05
N GLY A 68 12.69 -14.12 6.42
CA GLY A 68 12.98 -15.54 6.18
C GLY A 68 13.36 -15.80 4.73
N GLY A 69 13.30 -17.06 4.35
CA GLY A 69 13.65 -17.53 3.01
C GLY A 69 14.92 -18.36 2.98
N ALA A 70 15.03 -19.22 1.95
CA ALA A 70 16.19 -20.09 1.74
C ALA A 70 17.34 -19.42 0.98
N GLY A 71 17.20 -18.14 0.63
CA GLY A 71 18.21 -17.41 -0.16
C GLY A 71 18.29 -17.86 -1.62
N THR A 72 17.23 -18.50 -2.14
CA THR A 72 17.13 -18.88 -3.55
C THR A 72 16.38 -17.79 -4.33
N ALA A 73 16.51 -17.79 -5.66
CA ALA A 73 15.93 -16.76 -6.52
C ALA A 73 14.40 -16.55 -6.36
N ASN A 74 13.69 -17.52 -5.81
CA ASN A 74 12.25 -17.45 -5.59
C ASN A 74 11.87 -17.58 -4.10
N ASP A 75 12.80 -17.31 -3.19
CA ASP A 75 12.60 -17.35 -1.73
C ASP A 75 13.67 -16.51 -1.01
N THR A 76 13.81 -15.26 -1.42
CA THR A 76 14.70 -14.27 -0.77
C THR A 76 13.88 -13.07 -0.33
N ALA A 77 13.80 -12.86 0.97
CA ALA A 77 13.02 -11.76 1.53
C ALA A 77 13.56 -10.39 1.08
N ASN A 78 12.66 -9.50 0.73
CA ASN A 78 12.94 -8.09 0.43
C ASN A 78 13.86 -7.86 -0.79
N ASP A 79 13.85 -8.76 -1.78
CA ASP A 79 14.59 -8.59 -3.03
C ASP A 79 13.72 -8.10 -4.20
N GLY A 80 12.40 -8.05 -4.02
CA GLY A 80 11.44 -7.59 -5.01
C GLY A 80 11.05 -8.64 -6.03
N VAL A 81 11.55 -9.84 -5.90
CA VAL A 81 11.12 -10.97 -6.71
C VAL A 81 9.96 -11.68 -6.01
N GLU A 82 9.04 -12.23 -6.77
CA GLU A 82 7.95 -13.00 -6.20
C GLU A 82 8.44 -14.29 -5.54
N ASP A 83 7.96 -14.58 -4.32
CA ASP A 83 8.37 -15.74 -3.54
C ASP A 83 7.36 -16.88 -3.63
N TYR A 84 7.74 -17.97 -4.31
CA TYR A 84 6.90 -19.14 -4.47
C TYR A 84 7.69 -20.44 -4.49
N ASN A 85 7.05 -21.51 -4.06
CA ASN A 85 7.62 -22.85 -4.10
C ASN A 85 7.48 -23.44 -5.51
N THR A 86 8.60 -23.64 -6.19
CA THR A 86 8.64 -24.17 -7.56
C THR A 86 8.12 -25.60 -7.66
N GLY A 87 8.21 -26.39 -6.59
CA GLY A 87 7.72 -27.77 -6.54
C GLY A 87 6.21 -27.90 -6.37
N THR A 88 5.57 -26.88 -5.77
CA THR A 88 4.13 -26.89 -5.48
C THR A 88 3.34 -25.84 -6.25
N GLY A 89 4.00 -24.80 -6.79
CA GLY A 89 3.36 -23.72 -7.51
C GLY A 89 2.54 -22.76 -6.64
N VAL A 90 2.77 -22.75 -5.31
CA VAL A 90 2.07 -21.86 -4.36
C VAL A 90 3.02 -20.86 -3.72
N CYS A 91 2.50 -19.73 -3.24
CA CYS A 91 3.30 -18.74 -2.53
C CYS A 91 3.88 -19.32 -1.24
N PHE A 92 5.10 -18.96 -0.89
CA PHE A 92 5.72 -19.36 0.38
C PHE A 92 5.01 -18.77 1.61
N SER A 93 4.52 -17.55 1.50
CA SER A 93 3.70 -16.97 2.57
C SER A 93 2.35 -17.65 2.61
N THR A 94 2.03 -18.32 3.70
CA THR A 94 0.74 -19.01 3.90
C THR A 94 -0.45 -18.06 3.83
N THR A 95 -0.22 -16.82 4.24
CA THR A 95 -1.22 -15.73 4.11
C THR A 95 -1.13 -15.01 2.77
N ALA A 96 -0.15 -15.31 1.91
CA ALA A 96 0.14 -14.59 0.67
C ALA A 96 0.16 -13.06 0.86
N THR A 97 0.86 -12.62 1.92
CA THR A 97 1.06 -11.21 2.29
C THR A 97 2.56 -10.92 2.35
N GLY A 98 2.97 -9.76 1.84
CA GLY A 98 4.35 -9.31 1.83
C GLY A 98 4.45 -7.94 1.18
N ASN A 99 5.59 -7.63 0.60
CA ASN A 99 5.76 -6.45 -0.25
C ASN A 99 5.24 -6.72 -1.66
N VAL A 100 4.95 -5.67 -2.40
CA VAL A 100 4.79 -5.74 -3.86
C VAL A 100 6.08 -6.31 -4.46
N PRO A 101 6.02 -7.33 -5.34
CA PRO A 101 7.21 -7.86 -5.99
C PRO A 101 7.66 -6.92 -7.13
N TRP A 102 8.30 -5.80 -6.76
CA TRP A 102 8.60 -4.68 -7.67
C TRP A 102 9.54 -5.07 -8.82
N VAL A 103 10.50 -5.97 -8.59
CA VAL A 103 11.40 -6.46 -9.64
C VAL A 103 10.62 -7.32 -10.64
N THR A 104 9.78 -8.22 -10.17
CA THR A 104 8.92 -9.07 -11.02
C THR A 104 7.98 -8.25 -11.90
N LEU A 105 7.46 -7.14 -11.36
CA LEU A 105 6.51 -6.26 -12.04
C LEU A 105 7.16 -5.12 -12.83
N GLY A 106 8.49 -4.88 -12.65
CA GLY A 106 9.19 -3.77 -13.28
C GLY A 106 8.81 -2.39 -12.72
N LEU A 107 8.55 -2.30 -11.43
CA LEU A 107 8.05 -1.11 -10.74
C LEU A 107 9.11 -0.45 -9.84
N GLY A 108 8.78 0.71 -9.27
CA GLY A 108 9.57 1.36 -8.23
C GLY A 108 9.50 0.62 -6.89
N ILE A 109 10.57 0.74 -6.10
CA ILE A 109 10.76 0.00 -4.85
C ILE A 109 9.93 0.53 -3.67
N SER A 110 9.58 1.82 -3.66
CA SER A 110 9.02 2.48 -2.47
C SER A 110 8.04 3.60 -2.81
N ASP A 111 7.25 3.94 -1.81
CA ASP A 111 6.43 5.14 -1.79
C ASP A 111 7.29 6.42 -1.59
N PRO A 112 6.71 7.63 -1.67
CA PRO A 112 7.41 8.90 -1.47
C PRO A 112 8.02 9.09 -0.07
N TRP A 113 7.61 8.32 0.92
CA TRP A 113 8.14 8.35 2.29
C TRP A 113 9.23 7.30 2.54
N GLY A 114 9.62 6.53 1.50
CA GLY A 114 10.67 5.54 1.57
C GLY A 114 10.23 4.21 2.20
N ASN A 115 8.96 3.92 2.22
CA ASN A 115 8.41 2.65 2.67
C ASN A 115 8.04 1.77 1.48
N ARG A 116 8.14 0.45 1.61
CA ARG A 116 7.69 -0.49 0.58
C ARG A 116 6.19 -0.57 0.56
N PHE A 117 5.63 -0.73 -0.64
CA PHE A 117 4.21 -1.02 -0.80
C PHE A 117 3.91 -2.44 -0.30
N ARG A 118 2.90 -2.55 0.55
CA ARG A 118 2.39 -3.84 1.00
C ARG A 118 1.46 -4.41 -0.05
N TYR A 119 1.52 -5.72 -0.20
CA TYR A 119 0.71 -6.47 -1.14
C TYR A 119 0.12 -7.69 -0.47
N ARG A 120 -1.17 -7.87 -0.64
CA ARG A 120 -1.93 -9.05 -0.26
C ARG A 120 -2.63 -9.59 -1.49
N VAL A 121 -2.45 -10.87 -1.79
CA VAL A 121 -3.21 -11.58 -2.82
C VAL A 121 -3.96 -12.75 -2.19
N HIS A 122 -5.15 -13.06 -2.67
CA HIS A 122 -5.80 -14.30 -2.28
C HIS A 122 -5.03 -15.47 -2.90
N SER A 123 -4.60 -16.42 -2.07
CA SER A 123 -3.64 -17.46 -2.47
C SER A 123 -4.03 -18.22 -3.74
N SER A 124 -5.33 -18.52 -3.91
CA SER A 124 -5.81 -19.22 -5.11
C SER A 124 -5.61 -18.47 -6.41
N TYR A 125 -5.46 -17.14 -6.37
CA TYR A 125 -5.21 -16.31 -7.55
C TYR A 125 -3.73 -16.18 -7.92
N ALA A 126 -2.83 -16.58 -7.01
CA ALA A 126 -1.38 -16.56 -7.22
C ALA A 126 -0.79 -17.96 -7.45
N GLN A 127 -1.63 -18.99 -7.56
CA GLN A 127 -1.21 -20.35 -7.85
C GLN A 127 -0.84 -20.53 -9.33
N ARG A 128 0.16 -21.36 -9.57
CA ARG A 128 0.66 -21.73 -10.90
C ARG A 128 0.99 -23.23 -10.95
N SER A 129 1.18 -23.79 -12.15
CA SER A 129 1.59 -25.21 -12.29
C SER A 129 2.79 -25.54 -11.36
N PRO A 130 2.76 -26.67 -10.63
CA PRO A 130 1.78 -27.76 -10.71
C PRO A 130 0.45 -27.53 -9.97
N ALA A 131 0.30 -26.46 -9.18
CA ALA A 131 -0.99 -26.12 -8.58
C ALA A 131 -2.02 -25.68 -9.64
N ALA A 132 -3.31 -25.81 -9.29
CA ALA A 132 -4.38 -25.36 -10.18
C ALA A 132 -4.42 -23.83 -10.24
N VAL A 133 -4.45 -23.28 -11.45
CA VAL A 133 -4.71 -21.83 -11.68
C VAL A 133 -6.19 -21.51 -11.39
N PHE A 134 -6.45 -20.27 -11.02
CA PHE A 134 -7.82 -19.81 -10.78
C PHE A 134 -8.67 -19.83 -12.06
N ASN A 135 -9.98 -19.89 -11.89
CA ASN A 135 -10.99 -19.86 -12.92
C ASN A 135 -12.18 -18.98 -12.50
N LEU A 136 -13.22 -18.89 -13.35
CA LEU A 136 -14.39 -18.03 -13.08
C LEU A 136 -15.16 -18.37 -11.80
N THR A 137 -15.02 -19.60 -11.27
CA THR A 137 -15.68 -20.02 -10.04
C THR A 137 -14.82 -19.88 -8.78
N THR A 138 -13.55 -19.47 -8.94
CA THR A 138 -12.64 -19.29 -7.80
C THR A 138 -13.16 -18.22 -6.86
N ALA A 139 -13.36 -18.58 -5.58
CA ALA A 139 -13.81 -17.65 -4.56
C ALA A 139 -12.65 -16.82 -4.00
N THR A 140 -13.01 -15.66 -3.43
CA THR A 140 -12.11 -14.84 -2.60
C THR A 140 -12.83 -14.38 -1.34
N ASN A 141 -12.09 -14.21 -0.25
CA ASN A 141 -12.60 -13.70 1.03
C ASN A 141 -11.91 -12.40 1.46
N LEU A 142 -11.12 -11.78 0.57
CA LEU A 142 -10.52 -10.48 0.87
C LEU A 142 -11.58 -9.39 0.75
N THR A 143 -11.71 -8.57 1.78
CA THR A 143 -12.66 -7.46 1.84
C THR A 143 -11.95 -6.16 2.20
N VAL A 144 -12.50 -5.06 1.74
CA VAL A 144 -12.09 -3.71 2.16
C VAL A 144 -13.32 -3.03 2.76
N THR A 145 -13.13 -2.42 3.92
CA THR A 145 -14.17 -1.75 4.71
C THR A 145 -13.86 -0.26 4.89
N ALA A 146 -14.87 0.53 5.18
CA ALA A 146 -14.70 1.97 5.43
C ALA A 146 -14.06 2.28 6.80
N THR A 147 -14.20 1.36 7.76
CA THR A 147 -13.54 1.37 9.07
C THR A 147 -13.38 -0.08 9.51
N SER A 148 -12.56 -0.37 10.49
CA SER A 148 -12.42 -1.72 11.05
C SER A 148 -13.78 -2.30 11.46
N GLY A 149 -14.17 -3.43 10.86
CA GLY A 149 -15.49 -4.03 11.08
C GLY A 149 -16.68 -3.23 10.55
N GLY A 150 -16.46 -2.15 9.77
CA GLY A 150 -17.50 -1.28 9.24
C GLY A 150 -18.10 -1.73 7.91
N ALA A 151 -18.71 -0.78 7.20
CA ALA A 151 -19.35 -1.03 5.91
C ALA A 151 -18.36 -1.49 4.84
N LEU A 152 -18.74 -2.50 4.06
CA LEU A 152 -17.93 -3.02 2.95
C LEU A 152 -17.84 -2.00 1.81
N LEU A 153 -16.64 -1.81 1.30
CA LEU A 153 -16.35 -1.08 0.06
C LEU A 153 -16.17 -2.04 -1.13
N THR A 154 -15.95 -3.33 -0.85
CA THR A 154 -15.92 -4.41 -1.84
C THR A 154 -17.19 -5.24 -1.78
N ALA A 155 -17.39 -6.13 -2.76
CA ALA A 155 -18.34 -7.21 -2.59
C ALA A 155 -17.95 -8.09 -1.39
N ALA A 156 -18.93 -8.75 -0.78
CA ALA A 156 -18.69 -9.75 0.25
C ALA A 156 -18.11 -11.03 -0.36
N SER A 157 -17.54 -11.90 0.50
CA SER A 157 -17.19 -13.27 0.08
C SER A 157 -18.43 -13.98 -0.52
N PRO A 158 -18.30 -14.71 -1.64
CA PRO A 158 -17.06 -15.15 -2.30
C PRO A 158 -16.53 -14.23 -3.41
N ASP A 159 -17.03 -13.00 -3.54
CA ASP A 159 -16.81 -12.13 -4.69
C ASP A 159 -16.02 -10.83 -4.36
N GLY A 160 -15.31 -10.80 -3.26
CA GLY A 160 -14.53 -9.67 -2.77
C GLY A 160 -13.35 -9.25 -3.66
N ALA A 161 -12.33 -8.69 -3.05
CA ALA A 161 -11.08 -8.38 -3.71
C ALA A 161 -10.22 -9.64 -3.93
N VAL A 162 -9.48 -9.68 -5.01
CA VAL A 162 -8.47 -10.73 -5.26
C VAL A 162 -7.08 -10.30 -4.80
N ALA A 163 -6.86 -8.99 -4.73
CA ALA A 163 -5.62 -8.41 -4.23
C ALA A 163 -5.89 -7.03 -3.58
N VAL A 164 -5.07 -6.67 -2.61
CA VAL A 164 -5.07 -5.37 -1.94
C VAL A 164 -3.63 -4.84 -1.95
N ILE A 165 -3.48 -3.57 -2.29
CA ILE A 165 -2.21 -2.84 -2.35
C ILE A 165 -2.29 -1.66 -1.38
N ILE A 166 -1.26 -1.47 -0.57
CA ILE A 166 -1.26 -0.49 0.50
C ILE A 166 0.07 0.28 0.51
N SER A 167 0.02 1.60 0.54
CA SER A 167 1.08 2.44 1.07
C SER A 167 0.72 2.82 2.49
N HIS A 168 1.65 2.65 3.42
CA HIS A 168 1.46 2.97 4.83
C HIS A 168 1.69 4.46 5.14
N GLY A 169 1.51 5.33 4.14
CA GLY A 169 1.51 6.76 4.30
C GLY A 169 2.77 7.36 4.92
N LYS A 170 2.60 8.57 5.45
CA LYS A 170 3.68 9.38 6.02
C LYS A 170 4.24 8.79 7.32
N ASN A 171 3.37 8.26 8.19
CA ASN A 171 3.79 7.66 9.46
C ASN A 171 4.52 6.33 9.25
N GLY A 172 4.18 5.61 8.17
CA GLY A 172 4.79 4.35 7.75
C GLY A 172 4.57 3.20 8.73
N PHE A 173 3.61 3.28 9.65
CA PHE A 173 3.38 2.22 10.63
C PHE A 173 2.96 0.92 9.97
N GLY A 174 3.63 -0.18 10.35
CA GLY A 174 3.41 -1.51 9.76
C GLY A 174 4.13 -1.76 8.44
N ALA A 175 4.81 -0.77 7.86
CA ALA A 175 5.60 -0.89 6.64
C ALA A 175 6.97 -1.55 6.86
N ILE A 176 7.63 -1.85 5.74
CA ILE A 176 9.06 -2.15 5.68
C ILE A 176 9.77 -0.94 5.08
N ASN A 177 10.82 -0.45 5.74
CA ASN A 177 11.66 0.60 5.19
C ASN A 177 12.43 0.08 3.96
N SER A 178 12.38 0.79 2.84
CA SER A 178 12.94 0.34 1.57
C SER A 178 14.47 0.30 1.54
N GLN A 179 15.14 1.11 2.36
CA GLN A 179 16.61 1.21 2.39
C GLN A 179 17.24 0.24 3.39
N THR A 180 16.61 0.09 4.56
CA THR A 180 17.16 -0.72 5.66
C THR A 180 16.58 -2.13 5.73
N ASN A 181 15.50 -2.41 5.01
CA ASN A 181 14.72 -3.66 5.09
C ASN A 181 14.19 -3.97 6.51
N THR A 182 14.08 -2.95 7.36
CA THR A 182 13.58 -3.11 8.73
C THR A 182 12.09 -2.77 8.81
N ALA A 183 11.38 -3.51 9.65
CA ALA A 183 9.99 -3.22 9.94
C ALA A 183 9.87 -1.90 10.72
N ARG A 184 8.89 -1.07 10.33
CA ARG A 184 8.45 0.10 11.09
C ARG A 184 7.63 -0.34 12.31
N PRO A 185 7.44 0.52 13.30
CA PRO A 185 6.57 0.23 14.43
C PRO A 185 5.16 -0.20 13.98
N ALA A 186 4.50 -1.02 14.79
CA ALA A 186 3.11 -1.37 14.55
C ALA A 186 2.20 -0.14 14.76
N PRO A 187 1.11 0.01 13.99
CA PRO A 187 0.13 1.06 14.21
C PRO A 187 -0.63 0.87 15.53
N THR A 188 -1.08 1.98 16.11
CA THR A 188 -1.96 1.99 17.29
C THR A 188 -3.43 2.12 16.89
N SER A 189 -3.70 2.68 15.73
CA SER A 189 -5.03 2.76 15.14
C SER A 189 -5.50 1.37 14.69
N VAL A 190 -6.71 0.98 15.07
CA VAL A 190 -7.29 -0.32 14.66
C VAL A 190 -7.49 -0.42 13.16
N ASP A 191 -7.79 0.70 12.49
CA ASP A 191 -7.97 0.77 11.05
C ASP A 191 -6.66 0.51 10.29
N GLU A 192 -5.54 1.09 10.75
CA GLU A 192 -4.21 0.83 10.18
C GLU A 192 -3.67 -0.56 10.60
N LEU A 193 -4.06 -1.04 11.79
CA LEU A 193 -3.69 -2.38 12.23
C LEU A 193 -4.27 -3.45 11.29
N ASP A 194 -5.52 -3.30 10.83
CA ASP A 194 -6.12 -4.18 9.82
C ASP A 194 -5.26 -4.23 8.54
N ASN A 195 -4.71 -3.09 8.14
CA ASN A 195 -3.87 -2.98 6.94
C ASN A 195 -2.47 -3.59 7.13
N SER A 196 -1.99 -3.67 8.35
CA SER A 196 -0.66 -4.22 8.69
C SER A 196 -0.69 -5.69 9.15
N ALA A 197 -1.82 -6.21 9.62
CA ALA A 197 -1.89 -7.52 10.26
C ALA A 197 -1.88 -8.73 9.31
N GLY A 198 -2.08 -8.54 8.00
CA GLY A 198 -2.10 -9.64 7.01
C GLY A 198 -3.36 -10.52 7.08
N GLY A 199 -4.45 -9.97 7.60
CA GLY A 199 -5.77 -10.61 7.66
C GLY A 199 -6.46 -10.73 6.30
N THR A 200 -7.78 -10.88 6.33
CA THR A 200 -8.64 -10.90 5.15
C THR A 200 -9.51 -9.66 5.00
N SER A 201 -9.53 -8.80 6.01
CA SER A 201 -10.22 -7.50 6.00
C SER A 201 -9.20 -6.38 6.08
N TYR A 202 -9.42 -5.36 5.29
CA TYR A 202 -8.58 -4.17 5.17
C TYR A 202 -9.45 -2.93 5.29
N THR A 203 -8.87 -1.82 5.73
CA THR A 203 -9.60 -0.56 5.88
C THR A 203 -9.11 0.47 4.86
N SER A 204 -10.05 1.16 4.21
CA SER A 204 -9.78 2.29 3.32
C SER A 204 -10.72 3.42 3.64
N ARG A 205 -10.19 4.56 4.09
CA ARG A 205 -10.95 5.76 4.41
C ARG A 205 -10.15 7.04 4.20
N THR A 206 -10.78 8.16 4.39
CA THR A 206 -10.11 9.46 4.33
C THR A 206 -9.11 9.61 5.46
N HIS A 207 -7.99 10.27 5.15
CA HIS A 207 -6.96 10.65 6.12
C HIS A 207 -7.54 11.38 7.32
N THR A 208 -7.10 10.97 8.51
CA THR A 208 -7.44 11.63 9.78
C THR A 208 -6.19 11.80 10.63
N VAL A 209 -6.09 12.94 11.31
CA VAL A 209 -5.01 13.21 12.26
C VAL A 209 -5.32 12.50 13.58
N PHE A 210 -4.29 12.01 14.25
CA PHE A 210 -4.43 11.41 15.57
C PHE A 210 -5.14 12.36 16.55
N ALA A 211 -6.16 11.84 17.20
CA ALA A 211 -6.85 12.49 18.29
C ALA A 211 -6.86 11.53 19.50
N ASN A 212 -6.40 11.97 20.65
CA ASN A 212 -6.43 11.19 21.89
C ASN A 212 -7.34 11.89 22.91
N PRO A 213 -8.43 11.25 23.36
CA PRO A 213 -8.90 9.89 23.08
C PRO A 213 -9.56 9.75 21.68
N CYS A 214 -9.44 8.58 21.05
CA CYS A 214 -10.00 8.27 19.74
C CYS A 214 -10.58 6.84 19.69
N GLY A 215 -11.44 6.56 18.70
CA GLY A 215 -11.95 5.21 18.38
C GLY A 215 -13.00 4.65 19.37
N GLY A 216 -13.39 5.40 20.39
CA GLY A 216 -14.46 5.04 21.31
C GLY A 216 -15.82 5.60 20.89
N ALA A 217 -16.90 5.15 21.54
CA ALA A 217 -18.24 5.69 21.30
C ALA A 217 -18.26 7.22 21.58
N GLY A 218 -18.65 8.01 20.56
CA GLY A 218 -18.65 9.48 20.65
C GLY A 218 -17.27 10.14 20.57
N GLN A 219 -16.21 9.37 20.31
CA GLN A 219 -14.85 9.89 20.10
C GLN A 219 -14.57 10.03 18.59
N PRO A 220 -13.62 10.93 18.20
CA PRO A 220 -13.17 11.01 16.81
C PRO A 220 -12.47 9.72 16.38
N LEU A 221 -12.40 9.50 15.05
CA LEU A 221 -11.61 8.42 14.49
C LEU A 221 -10.13 8.63 14.80
N CYS A 222 -9.42 7.53 15.05
CA CYS A 222 -7.97 7.55 15.26
C CYS A 222 -7.22 7.99 13.99
N GLU A 223 -5.92 8.21 14.12
CA GLU A 223 -5.05 8.48 12.99
C GLU A 223 -5.23 7.43 11.87
N PHE A 224 -5.20 7.91 10.65
CA PHE A 224 -5.22 7.06 9.46
C PHE A 224 -4.59 7.83 8.30
N ASP A 225 -3.49 7.35 7.77
CA ASP A 225 -2.83 7.93 6.59
C ASP A 225 -2.50 6.88 5.51
N ASP A 226 -2.93 5.63 5.70
CA ASP A 226 -2.77 4.58 4.71
C ASP A 226 -3.51 4.90 3.41
N ILE A 227 -2.86 4.61 2.29
CA ILE A 227 -3.44 4.72 0.95
C ILE A 227 -3.66 3.30 0.44
N VAL A 228 -4.93 2.93 0.30
CA VAL A 228 -5.35 1.56 -0.01
C VAL A 228 -6.09 1.52 -1.35
N THR A 229 -5.65 0.64 -2.24
CA THR A 229 -6.38 0.26 -3.45
C THR A 229 -6.53 -1.26 -3.52
N TRP A 230 -7.49 -1.73 -4.30
CA TRP A 230 -7.73 -3.16 -4.46
C TRP A 230 -8.11 -3.53 -5.89
N LEU A 231 -7.85 -4.78 -6.21
CA LEU A 231 -8.28 -5.40 -7.45
C LEU A 231 -9.51 -6.26 -7.17
N GLY A 232 -10.66 -5.82 -7.64
CA GLY A 232 -11.91 -6.59 -7.52
C GLY A 232 -11.91 -7.81 -8.45
N LYS A 233 -12.54 -8.90 -8.02
CA LYS A 233 -12.65 -10.16 -8.76
C LYS A 233 -13.15 -9.96 -10.19
N TYR A 234 -14.26 -9.28 -10.36
CA TYR A 234 -14.87 -9.09 -11.68
C TYR A 234 -14.08 -8.14 -12.59
N THR A 235 -13.32 -7.20 -12.01
CA THR A 235 -12.39 -6.36 -12.77
C THR A 235 -11.29 -7.22 -13.38
N LEU A 236 -10.68 -8.12 -12.59
CA LEU A 236 -9.67 -9.05 -13.09
C LEU A 236 -10.25 -9.97 -14.17
N TYR A 237 -11.41 -10.58 -13.92
CA TYR A 237 -12.05 -11.50 -14.86
C TYR A 237 -12.36 -10.84 -16.18
N ASN A 238 -12.93 -9.64 -16.17
CA ASN A 238 -13.22 -8.89 -17.39
C ASN A 238 -11.95 -8.68 -18.24
N ARG A 239 -10.85 -8.28 -17.63
CA ARG A 239 -9.56 -8.10 -18.31
C ARG A 239 -9.01 -9.41 -18.85
N MET A 240 -9.12 -10.50 -18.09
CA MET A 240 -8.64 -11.84 -18.49
C MET A 240 -9.47 -12.43 -19.63
N VAL A 241 -10.80 -12.29 -19.58
CA VAL A 241 -11.71 -12.73 -20.67
C VAL A 241 -11.46 -11.92 -21.94
N ALA A 242 -11.34 -10.59 -21.81
CA ALA A 242 -11.04 -9.71 -22.96
C ALA A 242 -9.69 -10.06 -23.63
N ALA A 243 -8.73 -10.59 -22.84
CA ALA A 243 -7.43 -11.06 -23.33
C ALA A 243 -7.43 -12.53 -23.79
N GLY A 244 -8.56 -13.24 -23.73
CA GLY A 244 -8.68 -14.66 -24.11
C GLY A 244 -7.94 -15.62 -23.18
N LYS A 245 -7.74 -15.25 -21.89
CA LYS A 245 -7.05 -16.07 -20.89
C LYS A 245 -8.00 -16.84 -19.97
N LEU A 246 -9.25 -16.42 -19.90
CA LEU A 246 -10.35 -17.13 -19.26
C LEU A 246 -11.48 -17.32 -20.28
N PRO A 247 -12.21 -18.46 -20.21
CA PRO A 247 -13.34 -18.74 -21.08
C PRO A 247 -14.54 -17.81 -20.76
#